data_f545369dd6457984768c1a0989fb61d1
#
_entry.id   f545369dd6457984768c1a0989fb61d1
#
_cell.length_a   1.000
_cell.length_b   1.000
_cell.length_c   1.000
_cell.angle_alpha   90.00
_cell.angle_beta   90.00
_cell.angle_gamma   90.00
#
_symmetry.space_group_name_H-M   'P 1'
#
loop_
_entity.id
_entity.type
_entity.pdbx_description
1 polymer ?
#
loop_
_entity_poly.entity_id
_entity_poly.type
_entity_poly.pdbx_seq_one_letter_code
_entity_poly.pdbx_strand_id
1 'polypeptide(L)'
;MTAIFGAEPPADLVRRVIARETETAEAQGNYTYRQSVSVSELSDRGVALGEYREVRDIIFSPQQERTEQMLGKPSSNLSRLKLTDEDFRDIREIQPFLLTKDQKFLYETNYKGEETIDGIDCFVVRIRPRQILDGQRLFDGMIWVNQKDYSIIRSAGQAVPQILTMKNENLFPHFTTVRKKVEGDFWFPALTFADDTLPFRNGGQRIRLAIEYSNYRKFGADSKITYEK
;
A
#
# COMPACT_ATOMS: atom_id res chain seq x y z
N MET A 1 14.46 -31.54 -17.55
CA MET A 1 14.24 -30.45 -16.57
C MET A 1 15.40 -29.49 -16.70
N THR A 2 15.24 -28.42 -17.47
CA THR A 2 16.27 -27.41 -17.66
C THR A 2 16.11 -26.40 -16.52
N ALA A 3 17.05 -26.36 -15.59
CA ALA A 3 17.09 -25.31 -14.57
C ALA A 3 17.32 -23.99 -15.30
N ILE A 4 16.32 -23.13 -15.31
CA ILE A 4 16.47 -21.72 -15.70
C ILE A 4 17.25 -21.09 -14.55
N PHE A 5 18.56 -20.96 -14.70
CA PHE A 5 19.34 -20.07 -13.86
C PHE A 5 18.87 -18.66 -14.19
N GLY A 6 18.07 -18.09 -13.30
CA GLY A 6 17.67 -16.69 -13.39
C GLY A 6 18.93 -15.82 -13.46
N ALA A 7 18.95 -14.84 -14.35
CA ALA A 7 20.02 -13.87 -14.44
C ALA A 7 20.34 -13.29 -13.05
N GLU A 8 21.63 -13.11 -12.74
CA GLU A 8 22.00 -12.43 -11.50
C GLU A 8 21.44 -11.01 -11.50
N PRO A 9 20.93 -10.53 -10.36
CA PRO A 9 20.40 -9.17 -10.29
C PRO A 9 21.53 -8.16 -10.54
N PRO A 10 21.21 -6.98 -11.09
CA PRO A 10 22.19 -5.90 -11.14
C PRO A 10 22.79 -5.67 -9.76
N ALA A 11 24.12 -5.56 -9.67
CA ALA A 11 24.86 -5.48 -8.40
C ALA A 11 24.39 -4.36 -7.46
N ASP A 12 23.73 -3.34 -7.99
CA ASP A 12 23.22 -2.17 -7.26
C ASP A 12 21.69 -2.03 -7.29
N LEU A 13 20.94 -3.10 -7.64
CA LEU A 13 19.48 -3.10 -7.77
C LEU A 13 18.80 -2.45 -6.55
N VAL A 14 19.04 -2.98 -5.36
CA VAL A 14 18.37 -2.50 -4.13
C VAL A 14 18.71 -1.04 -3.85
N ARG A 15 19.95 -0.61 -4.09
CA ARG A 15 20.36 0.78 -3.92
C ARG A 15 19.60 1.72 -4.86
N ARG A 16 19.42 1.32 -6.13
CA ARG A 16 18.66 2.12 -7.12
C ARG A 16 17.18 2.18 -6.77
N VAL A 17 16.59 1.06 -6.34
CA VAL A 17 15.20 1.04 -5.86
C VAL A 17 15.02 2.00 -4.69
N ILE A 18 15.89 1.94 -3.67
CA ILE A 18 15.81 2.83 -2.50
C ILE A 18 15.93 4.31 -2.91
N ALA A 19 16.86 4.63 -3.81
CA ALA A 19 17.00 6.00 -4.30
C ALA A 19 15.72 6.47 -5.00
N ARG A 20 15.19 5.66 -5.92
CA ARG A 20 13.98 5.97 -6.67
C ARG A 20 12.73 6.08 -5.77
N GLU A 21 12.57 5.20 -4.81
CA GLU A 21 11.45 5.22 -3.88
C GLU A 21 11.54 6.40 -2.89
N THR A 22 12.74 6.83 -2.55
CA THR A 22 12.95 8.06 -1.76
C THR A 22 12.52 9.30 -2.56
N GLU A 23 12.93 9.41 -3.82
CA GLU A 23 12.46 10.47 -4.73
C GLU A 23 10.94 10.44 -4.91
N THR A 24 10.36 9.25 -5.02
CA THR A 24 8.91 9.05 -5.15
C THR A 24 8.17 9.54 -3.90
N ALA A 25 8.69 9.24 -2.70
CA ALA A 25 8.12 9.71 -1.45
C ALA A 25 8.16 11.25 -1.34
N GLU A 26 9.30 11.85 -1.67
CA GLU A 26 9.47 13.31 -1.69
C GLU A 26 8.55 13.96 -2.74
N ALA A 27 8.43 13.36 -3.93
CA ALA A 27 7.53 13.86 -4.97
C ALA A 27 6.06 13.78 -4.55
N GLN A 28 5.64 12.67 -3.90
CA GLN A 28 4.26 12.46 -3.45
C GLN A 28 3.81 13.53 -2.45
N GLY A 29 4.71 14.03 -1.62
CA GLY A 29 4.44 15.13 -0.70
C GLY A 29 4.03 16.44 -1.38
N ASN A 30 4.21 16.57 -2.71
CA ASN A 30 3.78 17.71 -3.50
C ASN A 30 2.41 17.52 -4.18
N TYR A 31 1.69 16.44 -3.85
CA TYR A 31 0.39 16.13 -4.45
C TYR A 31 -0.69 16.02 -3.39
N THR A 32 -1.90 16.44 -3.75
CA THR A 32 -3.11 15.98 -3.09
C THR A 32 -3.68 14.80 -3.86
N TYR A 33 -4.42 13.93 -3.17
CA TYR A 33 -5.15 12.87 -3.84
C TYR A 33 -6.36 12.43 -3.02
N ARG A 34 -7.29 11.74 -3.68
CA ARG A 34 -8.47 11.14 -3.05
C ARG A 34 -8.21 9.67 -2.77
N GLN A 35 -8.56 9.23 -1.58
CA GLN A 35 -8.54 7.84 -1.16
C GLN A 35 -9.97 7.40 -0.85
N SER A 36 -10.45 6.37 -1.56
CA SER A 36 -11.75 5.73 -1.30
C SER A 36 -11.50 4.33 -0.78
N VAL A 37 -11.97 4.04 0.43
CA VAL A 37 -11.79 2.74 1.09
C VAL A 37 -13.11 2.02 1.15
N SER A 38 -13.15 0.75 0.72
CA SER A 38 -14.26 -0.16 0.94
C SER A 38 -13.78 -1.48 1.50
N VAL A 39 -14.48 -1.98 2.52
CA VAL A 39 -14.23 -3.28 3.13
C VAL A 39 -15.55 -4.02 3.21
N SER A 40 -15.65 -5.20 2.61
CA SER A 40 -16.85 -6.02 2.60
C SER A 40 -16.64 -7.33 3.35
N GLU A 41 -17.59 -7.69 4.20
CA GLU A 41 -17.77 -9.06 4.69
C GLU A 41 -18.49 -9.88 3.63
N LEU A 42 -17.95 -11.04 3.29
CA LEU A 42 -18.54 -11.91 2.28
C LEU A 42 -19.02 -13.24 2.90
N SER A 43 -20.10 -13.76 2.36
CA SER A 43 -20.47 -15.16 2.58
C SER A 43 -19.51 -16.11 1.86
N ASP A 44 -19.58 -17.41 2.15
CA ASP A 44 -18.82 -18.43 1.44
C ASP A 44 -19.08 -18.43 -0.07
N ARG A 45 -20.25 -17.97 -0.49
CA ARG A 45 -20.64 -17.80 -1.90
C ARG A 45 -20.20 -16.48 -2.51
N GLY A 46 -19.46 -15.63 -1.75
CA GLY A 46 -18.97 -14.33 -2.21
C GLY A 46 -20.02 -13.21 -2.26
N VAL A 47 -21.20 -13.40 -1.63
CA VAL A 47 -22.23 -12.37 -1.51
C VAL A 47 -21.87 -11.45 -0.34
N ALA A 48 -21.96 -10.13 -0.55
CA ALA A 48 -21.72 -9.15 0.51
C ALA A 48 -22.78 -9.26 1.61
N LEU A 49 -22.33 -9.40 2.85
CA LEU A 49 -23.15 -9.47 4.06
C LEU A 49 -23.16 -8.13 4.80
N GLY A 50 -22.09 -7.38 4.71
CA GLY A 50 -21.91 -6.08 5.30
C GLY A 50 -20.75 -5.34 4.62
N GLU A 51 -20.72 -4.02 4.75
CA GLU A 51 -19.74 -3.19 4.10
C GLU A 51 -19.41 -1.96 4.95
N TYR A 52 -18.13 -1.57 4.89
CA TYR A 52 -17.63 -0.28 5.33
C TYR A 52 -17.19 0.53 4.12
N ARG A 53 -17.53 1.83 4.12
CA ARG A 53 -17.07 2.79 3.09
C ARG A 53 -16.68 4.11 3.72
N GLU A 54 -15.58 4.66 3.23
CA GLU A 54 -15.16 6.03 3.50
C GLU A 54 -14.47 6.64 2.29
N VAL A 55 -14.51 7.96 2.21
CA VAL A 55 -13.77 8.75 1.21
C VAL A 55 -13.09 9.90 1.92
N ARG A 56 -11.81 10.12 1.63
CA ARG A 56 -11.02 11.22 2.18
C ARG A 56 -10.13 11.85 1.13
N ASP A 57 -9.90 13.13 1.23
CA ASP A 57 -8.83 13.81 0.49
C ASP A 57 -7.58 13.85 1.37
N ILE A 58 -6.46 13.45 0.78
CA ILE A 58 -5.14 13.45 1.41
C ILE A 58 -4.43 14.70 0.92
N ILE A 59 -3.99 15.53 1.87
CA ILE A 59 -3.37 16.82 1.63
C ILE A 59 -2.05 16.85 2.38
N PHE A 60 -0.99 17.34 1.74
CA PHE A 60 0.29 17.56 2.39
C PHE A 60 0.52 19.06 2.61
N SER A 61 1.05 19.42 3.76
CA SER A 61 1.51 20.79 4.02
C SER A 61 2.81 21.08 3.24
N PRO A 62 3.25 22.34 3.14
CA PRO A 62 4.57 22.66 2.59
C PRO A 62 5.73 21.98 3.35
N GLN A 63 5.51 21.58 4.61
CA GLN A 63 6.45 20.83 5.44
C GLN A 63 6.31 19.31 5.26
N GLN A 64 5.49 18.87 4.27
CA GLN A 64 5.18 17.47 3.97
C GLN A 64 4.43 16.72 5.09
N GLU A 65 3.75 17.46 5.98
CA GLU A 65 2.87 16.85 6.96
C GLU A 65 1.56 16.40 6.30
N ARG A 66 1.23 15.12 6.48
CA ARG A 66 0.03 14.51 5.92
C ARG A 66 -1.21 14.87 6.75
N THR A 67 -2.20 15.44 6.11
CA THR A 67 -3.53 15.74 6.67
C THR A 67 -4.60 14.98 5.89
N GLU A 68 -5.65 14.56 6.59
CA GLU A 68 -6.77 13.82 6.02
C GLU A 68 -8.06 14.61 6.20
N GLN A 69 -8.75 14.90 5.11
CA GLN A 69 -10.06 15.53 5.13
C GLN A 69 -11.14 14.54 4.70
N MET A 70 -11.99 14.15 5.64
CA MET A 70 -13.11 13.24 5.33
C MET A 70 -14.14 13.93 4.42
N LEU A 71 -14.55 13.23 3.37
CA LEU A 71 -15.60 13.65 2.47
C LEU A 71 -16.91 12.94 2.81
N GLY A 72 -17.68 13.52 3.70
CA GLY A 72 -18.87 12.91 4.25
C GLY A 72 -18.59 12.03 5.47
N LYS A 73 -19.64 11.38 5.98
CA LYS A 73 -19.52 10.45 7.11
C LYS A 73 -19.19 9.05 6.60
N PRO A 74 -18.26 8.33 7.22
CA PRO A 74 -18.09 6.91 6.96
C PRO A 74 -19.40 6.16 7.19
N SER A 75 -19.66 5.17 6.36
CA SER A 75 -20.80 4.28 6.53
C SER A 75 -20.31 2.87 6.86
N SER A 76 -20.99 2.19 7.78
CA SER A 76 -20.68 0.81 8.13
C SER A 76 -21.94 0.06 8.52
N ASN A 77 -22.12 -1.12 7.94
CA ASN A 77 -23.06 -2.14 8.39
C ASN A 77 -22.36 -3.50 8.55
N LEU A 78 -21.04 -3.47 8.79
CA LEU A 78 -20.27 -4.66 9.14
C LEU A 78 -20.80 -5.28 10.41
N SER A 79 -20.87 -6.61 10.45
CA SER A 79 -21.43 -7.37 11.57
C SER A 79 -20.37 -8.10 12.39
N ARG A 80 -19.36 -8.65 11.74
CA ARG A 80 -18.27 -9.42 12.37
C ARG A 80 -16.98 -8.62 12.47
N LEU A 81 -16.63 -7.88 11.41
CA LEU A 81 -15.44 -7.05 11.37
C LEU A 81 -15.63 -5.77 12.18
N LYS A 82 -14.63 -5.46 13.00
CA LYS A 82 -14.50 -4.15 13.63
C LYS A 82 -13.18 -3.56 13.18
N LEU A 83 -13.23 -2.52 12.36
CA LEU A 83 -12.04 -1.81 11.96
C LEU A 83 -11.45 -1.07 13.17
N THR A 84 -10.16 -1.23 13.36
CA THR A 84 -9.39 -0.67 14.47
C THR A 84 -8.45 0.43 13.99
N ASP A 85 -7.86 1.17 14.91
CA ASP A 85 -6.86 2.20 14.60
C ASP A 85 -5.63 1.58 13.90
N GLU A 86 -5.29 0.32 14.22
CA GLU A 86 -4.24 -0.43 13.55
C GLU A 86 -4.58 -0.71 12.09
N ASP A 87 -5.84 -1.09 11.79
CA ASP A 87 -6.28 -1.31 10.41
C ASP A 87 -6.15 -0.02 9.58
N PHE A 88 -6.57 1.12 10.15
CA PHE A 88 -6.41 2.41 9.50
C PHE A 88 -4.95 2.83 9.35
N ARG A 89 -4.08 2.48 10.31
CA ARG A 89 -2.64 2.70 10.18
C ARG A 89 -2.04 1.86 9.06
N ASP A 90 -2.43 0.61 8.93
CA ASP A 90 -1.98 -0.25 7.83
C ASP A 90 -2.41 0.30 6.46
N ILE A 91 -3.64 0.81 6.35
CA ILE A 91 -4.15 1.48 5.15
C ILE A 91 -3.31 2.71 4.80
N ARG A 92 -2.84 3.47 5.79
CA ARG A 92 -2.04 4.68 5.57
C ARG A 92 -0.58 4.40 5.24
N GLU A 93 0.02 3.44 5.94
CA GLU A 93 1.49 3.32 6.04
C GLU A 93 2.05 2.05 5.41
N ILE A 94 1.31 0.93 5.46
CA ILE A 94 1.83 -0.37 5.04
C ILE A 94 1.37 -0.73 3.64
N GLN A 95 0.11 -0.49 3.31
CA GLN A 95 -0.44 -0.90 2.02
C GLN A 95 0.14 -0.09 0.83
N PRO A 96 0.37 1.24 0.95
CA PRO A 96 1.06 2.00 -0.10
C PRO A 96 2.59 1.89 -0.01
N PHE A 97 3.13 0.74 0.40
CA PHE A 97 4.53 0.48 0.72
C PHE A 97 5.53 1.19 -0.19
N LEU A 98 6.51 1.83 0.44
CA LEU A 98 7.68 2.47 -0.16
C LEU A 98 8.95 1.93 0.52
N LEU A 99 9.98 1.62 -0.24
CA LEU A 99 11.30 1.21 0.30
C LEU A 99 12.26 2.39 0.27
N THR A 100 12.12 3.31 1.22
CA THR A 100 12.94 4.53 1.28
C THR A 100 14.25 4.34 2.03
N LYS A 101 15.15 5.33 1.93
CA LYS A 101 16.44 5.37 2.66
C LYS A 101 16.27 5.23 4.18
N ASP A 102 15.17 5.77 4.74
CA ASP A 102 14.90 5.75 6.18
C ASP A 102 14.38 4.39 6.64
N GLN A 103 13.79 3.61 5.74
CA GLN A 103 13.21 2.31 6.02
C GLN A 103 14.12 1.13 5.67
N LYS A 104 15.17 1.34 4.87
CA LYS A 104 16.04 0.26 4.36
C LYS A 104 16.61 -0.66 5.45
N PHE A 105 16.89 -0.12 6.62
CA PHE A 105 17.46 -0.87 7.74
C PHE A 105 16.48 -1.83 8.41
N LEU A 106 15.20 -1.60 8.22
CA LEU A 106 14.13 -2.43 8.76
C LEU A 106 13.96 -3.74 7.99
N TYR A 107 14.45 -3.80 6.75
CA TYR A 107 14.15 -4.89 5.83
C TYR A 107 15.38 -5.65 5.34
N GLU A 108 15.16 -6.95 5.11
CA GLU A 108 15.97 -7.79 4.25
C GLU A 108 15.35 -7.87 2.87
N THR A 109 16.21 -7.88 1.86
CA THR A 109 15.79 -7.97 0.46
C THR A 109 16.44 -9.20 -0.18
N ASN A 110 15.65 -9.96 -0.95
CA ASN A 110 16.14 -11.12 -1.67
C ASN A 110 15.56 -11.13 -3.10
N TYR A 111 16.44 -11.12 -4.08
CA TYR A 111 16.06 -11.21 -5.48
C TYR A 111 15.44 -12.57 -5.80
N LYS A 112 14.35 -12.59 -6.59
CA LYS A 112 13.59 -13.78 -6.94
C LYS A 112 13.55 -14.09 -8.43
N GLY A 113 14.05 -13.18 -9.26
CA GLY A 113 14.03 -13.33 -10.71
C GLY A 113 13.34 -12.15 -11.39
N GLU A 114 12.84 -12.40 -12.58
CA GLU A 114 12.21 -11.39 -13.43
C GLU A 114 10.81 -11.85 -13.84
N GLU A 115 9.93 -10.87 -14.04
CA GLU A 115 8.56 -11.10 -14.49
C GLU A 115 8.09 -9.91 -15.31
N THR A 116 7.33 -10.16 -16.39
CA THR A 116 6.69 -9.11 -17.17
C THR A 116 5.25 -8.92 -16.68
N ILE A 117 4.90 -7.73 -16.23
CA ILE A 117 3.56 -7.36 -15.76
C ILE A 117 3.02 -6.24 -16.64
N ASP A 118 1.88 -6.47 -17.30
CA ASP A 118 1.21 -5.48 -18.16
C ASP A 118 2.17 -4.88 -19.22
N GLY A 119 3.08 -5.72 -19.76
CA GLY A 119 4.08 -5.32 -20.75
C GLY A 119 5.29 -4.57 -20.18
N ILE A 120 5.45 -4.54 -18.87
CA ILE A 120 6.58 -3.92 -18.17
C ILE A 120 7.48 -5.04 -17.60
N ASP A 121 8.73 -5.07 -18.02
CA ASP A 121 9.72 -5.98 -17.48
C ASP A 121 10.16 -5.54 -16.09
N CYS A 122 10.09 -6.45 -15.13
CA CYS A 122 10.29 -6.19 -13.71
C CYS A 122 11.32 -7.12 -13.11
N PHE A 123 12.12 -6.59 -12.19
CA PHE A 123 12.81 -7.38 -11.18
C PHE A 123 11.84 -7.72 -10.06
N VAL A 124 11.84 -8.98 -9.61
CA VAL A 124 11.01 -9.44 -8.48
C VAL A 124 11.89 -9.56 -7.24
N VAL A 125 11.51 -8.85 -6.18
CA VAL A 125 12.29 -8.81 -4.94
C VAL A 125 11.40 -9.14 -3.75
N ARG A 126 11.85 -10.08 -2.92
CA ARG A 126 11.24 -10.41 -1.63
C ARG A 126 11.68 -9.41 -0.58
N ILE A 127 10.74 -8.83 0.12
CA ILE A 127 10.94 -7.91 1.23
C ILE A 127 10.46 -8.58 2.51
N ARG A 128 11.31 -8.59 3.55
CA ARG A 128 10.99 -9.15 4.87
C ARG A 128 11.56 -8.25 5.97
N PRO A 129 10.81 -7.99 7.05
CA PRO A 129 11.37 -7.34 8.22
C PRO A 129 12.54 -8.12 8.80
N ARG A 130 13.65 -7.42 9.15
CA ARG A 130 14.80 -8.03 9.87
C ARG A 130 14.43 -8.39 11.28
N GLN A 131 13.70 -7.50 11.92
CA GLN A 131 13.18 -7.61 13.27
C GLN A 131 11.92 -6.76 13.37
N ILE A 132 10.98 -7.18 14.18
CA ILE A 132 9.79 -6.40 14.50
C ILE A 132 9.87 -6.07 15.98
N LEU A 133 9.99 -4.78 16.29
CA LEU A 133 9.97 -4.28 17.67
C LEU A 133 8.53 -4.12 18.14
N ASP A 134 8.36 -4.04 19.46
CA ASP A 134 7.04 -3.85 20.06
C ASP A 134 6.37 -2.57 19.54
N GLY A 135 5.10 -2.67 19.16
CA GLY A 135 4.33 -1.58 18.56
C GLY A 135 4.65 -1.24 17.09
N GLN A 136 5.63 -1.92 16.46
CA GLN A 136 5.90 -1.72 15.04
C GLN A 136 4.92 -2.50 14.15
N ARG A 137 4.59 -1.87 13.02
CA ARG A 137 3.88 -2.50 11.90
C ARG A 137 4.75 -2.35 10.66
N LEU A 138 5.04 -3.47 10.00
CA LEU A 138 5.95 -3.51 8.85
C LEU A 138 5.33 -4.33 7.71
N PHE A 139 5.83 -4.11 6.49
CA PHE A 139 5.43 -4.87 5.31
C PHE A 139 6.23 -6.17 5.21
N ASP A 140 5.55 -7.27 4.89
CA ASP A 140 6.17 -8.56 4.53
C ASP A 140 5.56 -9.05 3.21
N GLY A 141 6.35 -9.07 2.12
CA GLY A 141 5.79 -9.39 0.80
C GLY A 141 6.81 -9.39 -0.33
N MET A 142 6.29 -9.24 -1.53
CA MET A 142 7.01 -9.14 -2.79
C MET A 142 6.83 -7.75 -3.38
N ILE A 143 7.84 -7.26 -4.09
CA ILE A 143 7.74 -6.07 -4.92
C ILE A 143 8.19 -6.37 -6.35
N TRP A 144 7.55 -5.72 -7.29
CA TRP A 144 7.90 -5.74 -8.71
C TRP A 144 8.45 -4.38 -9.10
N VAL A 145 9.69 -4.37 -9.51
CA VAL A 145 10.48 -3.18 -9.78
C VAL A 145 10.69 -3.05 -11.28
N ASN A 146 10.22 -1.98 -11.89
CA ASN A 146 10.42 -1.69 -13.30
C ASN A 146 11.91 -1.65 -13.63
N GLN A 147 12.35 -2.43 -14.60
CA GLN A 147 13.76 -2.52 -15.01
C GLN A 147 14.31 -1.22 -15.60
N LYS A 148 13.45 -0.33 -16.13
CA LYS A 148 13.87 0.90 -16.80
C LYS A 148 14.19 2.04 -15.82
N ASP A 149 13.34 2.22 -14.79
CA ASP A 149 13.41 3.37 -13.89
C ASP A 149 13.53 3.01 -12.40
N TYR A 150 13.59 1.71 -12.09
CA TYR A 150 13.72 1.17 -10.73
C TYR A 150 12.57 1.55 -9.77
N SER A 151 11.45 2.00 -10.30
CA SER A 151 10.24 2.27 -9.52
C SER A 151 9.55 0.95 -9.15
N ILE A 152 9.01 0.86 -7.95
CA ILE A 152 8.07 -0.19 -7.59
C ILE A 152 6.76 0.10 -8.34
N ILE A 153 6.30 -0.85 -9.16
CA ILE A 153 5.02 -0.72 -9.88
C ILE A 153 3.92 -1.56 -9.24
N ARG A 154 4.31 -2.56 -8.45
CA ARG A 154 3.40 -3.45 -7.72
C ARG A 154 4.05 -3.92 -6.44
N SER A 155 3.25 -4.05 -5.38
CA SER A 155 3.62 -4.78 -4.16
C SER A 155 2.51 -5.76 -3.80
N ALA A 156 2.86 -6.93 -3.24
CA ALA A 156 1.90 -7.91 -2.75
C ALA A 156 2.43 -8.55 -1.47
N GLY A 157 1.63 -8.57 -0.42
CA GLY A 157 2.04 -9.08 0.89
C GLY A 157 1.04 -8.74 1.98
N GLN A 158 1.52 -8.61 3.19
CA GLN A 158 0.70 -8.35 4.37
C GLN A 158 1.42 -7.41 5.34
N ALA A 159 0.66 -6.81 6.24
CA ALA A 159 1.20 -6.13 7.40
C ALA A 159 1.54 -7.13 8.51
N VAL A 160 2.68 -6.96 9.16
CA VAL A 160 3.14 -7.83 10.24
C VAL A 160 3.58 -6.99 11.47
N PRO A 161 3.48 -7.56 12.70
CA PRO A 161 2.95 -8.87 13.05
C PRO A 161 1.43 -8.94 12.91
N GLN A 162 0.90 -10.13 12.73
CA GLN A 162 -0.55 -10.33 12.87
C GLN A 162 -0.93 -10.15 14.34
N ILE A 163 -1.88 -9.25 14.62
CA ILE A 163 -2.34 -8.99 16.00
C ILE A 163 -3.56 -9.85 16.28
N LEU A 164 -3.33 -11.02 16.82
CA LEU A 164 -4.38 -11.95 17.24
C LEU A 164 -4.66 -11.73 18.74
N THR A 165 -5.40 -10.69 19.10
CA THR A 165 -5.78 -10.48 20.49
C THR A 165 -7.15 -11.08 20.81
N MET A 166 -7.43 -11.31 22.11
CA MET A 166 -8.72 -11.84 22.58
C MET A 166 -9.89 -10.89 22.34
N LYS A 167 -9.60 -9.62 22.12
CA LYS A 167 -10.62 -8.55 22.02
C LYS A 167 -10.81 -7.99 20.63
N ASN A 168 -9.77 -8.04 19.78
CA ASN A 168 -9.79 -7.44 18.46
C ASN A 168 -9.22 -8.42 17.44
N GLU A 169 -10.05 -8.90 16.56
CA GLU A 169 -9.62 -9.65 15.38
C GLU A 169 -9.42 -8.62 14.26
N ASN A 170 -8.15 -8.30 13.96
CA ASN A 170 -7.78 -7.26 13.03
C ASN A 170 -7.94 -7.70 11.58
N LEU A 171 -8.06 -6.72 10.70
CA LEU A 171 -8.09 -6.89 9.26
C LEU A 171 -6.66 -7.02 8.71
N PHE A 172 -6.12 -8.23 8.58
CA PHE A 172 -4.79 -8.48 8.02
C PHE A 172 -4.84 -9.34 6.77
N PRO A 173 -5.48 -8.88 5.70
CA PRO A 173 -5.50 -9.63 4.47
C PRO A 173 -4.13 -9.61 3.81
N HIS A 174 -3.86 -10.63 2.99
CA HIS A 174 -2.87 -10.49 1.94
C HIS A 174 -3.42 -9.53 0.88
N PHE A 175 -2.73 -8.43 0.67
CA PHE A 175 -3.14 -7.40 -0.27
C PHE A 175 -2.18 -7.27 -1.45
N THR A 176 -2.67 -6.70 -2.52
CA THR A 176 -1.86 -6.24 -3.65
C THR A 176 -2.12 -4.76 -3.88
N THR A 177 -1.04 -3.98 -3.99
CA THR A 177 -1.11 -2.58 -4.41
C THR A 177 -0.48 -2.46 -5.79
N VAL A 178 -1.24 -1.93 -6.74
CA VAL A 178 -0.74 -1.55 -8.06
C VAL A 178 -0.57 -0.04 -8.14
N ARG A 179 0.46 0.38 -8.85
CA ARG A 179 0.77 1.79 -9.05
C ARG A 179 0.61 2.18 -10.51
N LYS A 180 0.40 3.46 -10.75
CA LYS A 180 0.36 4.05 -12.07
C LYS A 180 1.24 5.28 -12.15
N LYS A 181 1.71 5.60 -13.35
CA LYS A 181 2.35 6.90 -13.60
C LYS A 181 1.32 8.02 -13.43
N VAL A 182 1.70 9.01 -12.63
CA VAL A 182 1.00 10.29 -12.49
C VAL A 182 1.82 11.33 -13.25
N GLU A 183 1.35 12.54 -13.38
CA GLU A 183 2.07 13.61 -14.06
C GLU A 183 3.56 13.61 -13.71
N GLY A 184 4.40 13.50 -14.75
CA GLY A 184 5.83 13.29 -14.61
C GLY A 184 6.22 11.81 -14.66
N ASP A 185 7.31 11.44 -13.98
CA ASP A 185 7.91 10.11 -14.06
C ASP A 185 7.67 9.22 -12.83
N PHE A 186 6.84 9.66 -11.87
CA PHE A 186 6.64 8.95 -10.61
C PHE A 186 5.46 7.98 -10.67
N TRP A 187 5.62 6.83 -10.03
CA TRP A 187 4.60 5.81 -9.87
C TRP A 187 3.95 5.91 -8.49
N PHE A 188 2.70 6.34 -8.45
CA PHE A 188 1.92 6.45 -7.22
C PHE A 188 0.88 5.34 -7.12
N PRO A 189 0.41 4.97 -5.92
CA PRO A 189 -0.66 4.01 -5.74
C PRO A 189 -1.88 4.35 -6.61
N ALA A 190 -2.49 3.35 -7.22
CA ALA A 190 -3.72 3.48 -7.99
C ALA A 190 -4.85 2.67 -7.37
N LEU A 191 -4.53 1.46 -6.95
CA LEU A 191 -5.48 0.54 -6.33
C LEU A 191 -4.73 -0.39 -5.37
N THR A 192 -5.26 -0.55 -4.16
CA THR A 192 -4.94 -1.66 -3.26
C THR A 192 -6.15 -2.55 -3.16
N PHE A 193 -5.97 -3.86 -3.27
CA PHE A 193 -7.08 -4.81 -3.16
C PHE A 193 -6.66 -6.09 -2.42
N ALA A 194 -7.64 -6.72 -1.80
CA ALA A 194 -7.55 -8.04 -1.22
C ALA A 194 -8.87 -8.79 -1.38
N ASP A 195 -8.82 -10.11 -1.56
CA ASP A 195 -9.94 -11.06 -1.42
C ASP A 195 -9.35 -12.24 -0.64
N ASP A 196 -9.61 -12.28 0.66
CA ASP A 196 -8.93 -13.20 1.58
C ASP A 196 -9.92 -13.74 2.62
N THR A 197 -9.54 -14.81 3.30
CA THR A 197 -10.30 -15.38 4.41
C THR A 197 -9.51 -15.25 5.71
N LEU A 198 -9.97 -14.35 6.56
CA LEU A 198 -9.33 -14.08 7.85
C LEU A 198 -9.69 -15.16 8.85
N PRO A 199 -8.69 -15.71 9.59
CA PRO A 199 -8.89 -16.79 10.55
C PRO A 199 -9.43 -16.24 11.89
N PHE A 200 -10.73 -15.95 11.97
CA PHE A 200 -11.35 -15.54 13.22
C PHE A 200 -11.65 -16.74 14.12
N ARG A 201 -11.75 -16.52 15.44
CA ARG A 201 -12.01 -17.57 16.43
C ARG A 201 -13.29 -18.34 16.18
N ASN A 202 -14.32 -17.66 15.67
CA ASN A 202 -15.62 -18.25 15.38
C ASN A 202 -15.73 -18.72 13.92
N GLY A 203 -14.61 -19.16 13.33
CA GLY A 203 -14.52 -19.59 11.94
C GLY A 203 -14.03 -18.47 11.01
N GLY A 204 -13.53 -18.86 9.85
CA GLY A 204 -13.04 -17.94 8.85
C GLY A 204 -14.08 -16.91 8.43
N GLN A 205 -13.64 -15.67 8.17
CA GLN A 205 -14.47 -14.64 7.58
C GLN A 205 -13.84 -14.21 6.26
N ARG A 206 -14.54 -14.49 5.17
CA ARG A 206 -14.12 -13.99 3.86
C ARG A 206 -14.37 -12.51 3.76
N ILE A 207 -13.36 -11.77 3.29
CA ILE A 207 -13.42 -10.32 3.14
C ILE A 207 -12.97 -9.90 1.75
N ARG A 208 -13.42 -8.74 1.32
CA ARG A 208 -12.85 -8.00 0.20
C ARG A 208 -12.51 -6.59 0.63
N LEU A 209 -11.28 -6.18 0.34
CA LEU A 209 -10.79 -4.81 0.53
C LEU A 209 -10.54 -4.20 -0.85
N ALA A 210 -10.95 -2.95 -1.03
CA ALA A 210 -10.50 -2.12 -2.13
C ALA A 210 -10.21 -0.71 -1.65
N ILE A 211 -9.05 -0.17 -2.03
CA ILE A 211 -8.66 1.22 -1.78
C ILE A 211 -8.27 1.82 -3.11
N GLU A 212 -9.07 2.75 -3.58
CA GLU A 212 -8.80 3.49 -4.80
C GLU A 212 -8.09 4.80 -4.48
N TYR A 213 -7.05 5.10 -5.26
CA TYR A 213 -6.28 6.34 -5.18
C TYR A 213 -6.48 7.12 -6.48
N SER A 214 -7.12 8.28 -6.38
CA SER A 214 -7.54 9.06 -7.54
C SER A 214 -7.30 10.55 -7.35
N ASN A 215 -7.58 11.34 -8.39
CA ASN A 215 -7.53 12.79 -8.33
C ASN A 215 -6.20 13.36 -7.85
N TYR A 216 -5.09 12.75 -8.24
CA TYR A 216 -3.77 13.30 -7.98
C TYR A 216 -3.64 14.69 -8.60
N ARG A 217 -3.33 15.70 -7.78
CA ARG A 217 -3.11 17.07 -8.18
C ARG A 217 -1.85 17.61 -7.54
N LYS A 218 -0.92 18.06 -8.36
CA LYS A 218 0.30 18.70 -7.88
C LYS A 218 -0.02 20.10 -7.34
N PHE A 219 0.55 20.46 -6.20
CA PHE A 219 0.49 21.84 -5.73
C PHE A 219 1.27 22.71 -6.73
N GLY A 220 0.58 23.60 -7.42
CA GLY A 220 1.21 24.60 -8.26
C GLY A 220 1.77 25.74 -7.42
N ALA A 221 2.87 26.31 -7.85
CA ALA A 221 3.41 27.57 -7.30
C ALA A 221 2.46 28.77 -7.46
N ASP A 222 1.29 28.59 -8.08
CA ASP A 222 0.34 29.64 -8.48
C ASP A 222 -0.99 29.65 -7.70
N SER A 223 -1.08 29.03 -6.54
CA SER A 223 -2.25 29.21 -5.67
C SER A 223 -2.21 30.59 -5.02
N LYS A 224 -2.57 31.65 -5.77
CA LYS A 224 -2.96 32.94 -5.18
C LYS A 224 -4.27 32.73 -4.43
N ILE A 225 -4.20 32.65 -3.10
CA ILE A 225 -5.39 32.77 -2.25
C ILE A 225 -5.83 34.24 -2.33
N THR A 226 -6.86 34.52 -3.13
CA THR A 226 -7.51 35.84 -3.14
C THR A 226 -8.48 35.86 -1.98
N TYR A 227 -8.13 36.55 -0.91
CA TYR A 227 -9.09 36.89 0.13
C TYR A 227 -9.98 38.03 -0.41
N GLU A 228 -11.24 37.73 -0.71
CA GLU A 228 -12.26 38.74 -0.84
C GLU A 228 -12.53 39.35 0.54
N LYS A 229 -12.45 40.67 0.60
CA LYS A 229 -12.73 41.51 1.79
C LYS A 229 -14.23 41.66 1.99
#